data_a8bcbe0c9b952a7e3c14cd421955074d
#
_entry.id   a8bcbe0c9b952a7e3c14cd421955074d
#
_cell.length_a   1.000
_cell.length_b   1.000
_cell.length_c   1.000
_cell.angle_alpha   90.00
_cell.angle_beta   90.00
_cell.angle_gamma   90.00
#
_symmetry.space_group_name_H-M   'P 1'
#
loop_
_entity.id
_entity.type
_entity.pdbx_description
1 polymer ?
#
loop_
_entity_poly.entity_id
_entity_poly.type
_entity_poly.pdbx_seq_one_letter_code
_entity_poly.pdbx_strand_id
1 'polypeptide(L)'
;MVTLNTLQLEKRTEIVLLGEKYGARNIRVFGSLARGDHREQSDVDLLVDLDQGRTLFDLAGFVADVQDLLGVHVDVVTPGGLRYLRERVLTEAVAL
;
A
#
# COMPACT_ATOMS: atom_id res chain seq x y z
N MET A 1 1.77 -2.91 16.95
CA MET A 1 2.26 -3.53 15.71
C MET A 1 1.24 -3.41 14.60
N VAL A 2 1.66 -2.99 13.43
CA VAL A 2 0.77 -2.93 12.26
C VAL A 2 0.66 -4.33 11.66
N THR A 3 -0.56 -4.81 11.48
CA THR A 3 -0.85 -6.12 10.88
C THR A 3 -1.82 -5.93 9.72
N LEU A 4 -2.04 -7.00 8.93
CA LEU A 4 -3.06 -6.98 7.89
C LEU A 4 -4.43 -6.62 8.48
N ASN A 5 -4.78 -7.18 9.62
CA ASN A 5 -6.04 -6.85 10.31
C ASN A 5 -6.10 -5.37 10.69
N THR A 6 -5.00 -4.80 11.18
CA THR A 6 -4.94 -3.37 11.50
C THR A 6 -5.29 -2.53 10.27
N LEU A 7 -4.71 -2.87 9.12
CA LEU A 7 -4.96 -2.13 7.88
C LEU A 7 -6.40 -2.31 7.40
N GLN A 8 -6.90 -3.54 7.41
CA GLN A 8 -8.22 -3.85 6.85
C GLN A 8 -9.38 -3.44 7.75
N LEU A 9 -9.21 -3.47 9.06
CA LEU A 9 -10.29 -3.23 10.00
C LEU A 9 -10.21 -1.86 10.68
N GLU A 10 -9.02 -1.39 11.01
CA GLU A 10 -8.88 -0.17 11.79
C GLU A 10 -8.51 1.05 10.95
N LYS A 11 -7.69 0.89 9.92
CA LYS A 11 -7.13 2.01 9.16
C LYS A 11 -7.65 2.12 7.73
N ARG A 12 -8.48 1.19 7.30
CA ARG A 12 -8.95 1.12 5.92
C ARG A 12 -9.57 2.44 5.44
N THR A 13 -10.47 2.99 6.21
CA THR A 13 -11.18 4.22 5.82
C THR A 13 -10.23 5.37 5.58
N GLU A 14 -9.28 5.58 6.51
CA GLU A 14 -8.31 6.67 6.40
C GLU A 14 -7.38 6.46 5.21
N ILE A 15 -6.93 5.24 4.98
CA ILE A 15 -6.05 4.93 3.85
C ILE A 15 -6.77 5.14 2.53
N VAL A 16 -8.03 4.69 2.42
CA VAL A 16 -8.83 4.88 1.22
C VAL A 16 -9.06 6.36 0.93
N LEU A 17 -9.35 7.16 1.96
CA LEU A 17 -9.52 8.60 1.79
C LEU A 17 -8.24 9.28 1.33
N LEU A 18 -7.09 8.87 1.86
CA LEU A 18 -5.79 9.37 1.37
C LEU A 18 -5.57 8.96 -0.09
N GLY A 19 -5.98 7.75 -0.46
CA GLY A 19 -5.93 7.30 -1.84
C GLY A 19 -6.75 8.20 -2.75
N GLU A 20 -7.95 8.55 -2.37
CA GLU A 20 -8.80 9.47 -3.14
C GLU A 20 -8.13 10.82 -3.33
N LYS A 21 -7.51 11.34 -2.28
CA LYS A 21 -6.82 12.63 -2.33
C LYS A 21 -5.68 12.63 -3.36
N TYR A 22 -4.94 11.55 -3.47
CA TYR A 22 -3.75 11.46 -4.31
C TYR A 22 -3.95 10.66 -5.60
N GLY A 23 -5.14 10.18 -5.85
CA GLY A 23 -5.44 9.42 -7.06
C GLY A 23 -4.94 7.98 -7.02
N ALA A 24 -4.72 7.42 -5.84
CA ALA A 24 -4.33 6.03 -5.66
C ALA A 24 -5.59 5.19 -5.39
N ARG A 25 -5.87 4.22 -6.25
CA ARG A 25 -7.07 3.38 -6.20
C ARG A 25 -6.72 1.91 -6.11
N ASN A 26 -7.72 1.09 -5.80
CA ASN A 26 -7.59 -0.36 -5.75
C ASN A 26 -6.38 -0.76 -4.89
N ILE A 27 -6.37 -0.24 -3.65
CA ILE A 27 -5.25 -0.41 -2.73
C ILE A 27 -5.23 -1.84 -2.23
N ARG A 28 -4.07 -2.49 -2.38
CA ARG A 28 -3.86 -3.88 -1.98
C ARG A 28 -2.60 -3.97 -1.15
N VAL A 29 -2.55 -4.94 -0.26
CA VAL A 29 -1.39 -5.22 0.58
C VAL A 29 -0.68 -6.45 0.02
N PHE A 30 0.63 -6.38 -0.08
CA PHE A 30 1.43 -7.54 -0.46
C PHE A 30 2.64 -7.66 0.49
N GLY A 31 3.55 -8.56 0.20
CA GLY A 31 4.73 -8.76 1.01
C GLY A 31 4.44 -9.47 2.33
N SER A 32 5.27 -9.24 3.33
CA SER A 32 5.24 -9.99 4.58
C SER A 32 3.91 -9.87 5.33
N LEU A 33 3.27 -8.70 5.31
CA LEU A 33 1.98 -8.54 5.97
C LEU A 33 0.89 -9.39 5.32
N ALA A 34 0.87 -9.44 3.99
CA ALA A 34 -0.12 -10.24 3.26
C ALA A 34 0.10 -11.73 3.50
N ARG A 35 1.35 -12.17 3.60
CA ARG A 35 1.69 -13.58 3.86
C ARG A 35 1.52 -13.99 5.31
N GLY A 36 1.47 -13.03 6.23
CA GLY A 36 1.40 -13.32 7.65
C GLY A 36 2.73 -13.66 8.30
N ASP A 37 3.84 -13.45 7.61
CA ASP A 37 5.18 -13.72 8.13
C ASP A 37 5.94 -12.45 8.53
N HIS A 38 5.19 -11.38 8.80
CA HIS A 38 5.76 -10.09 9.19
C HIS A 38 6.36 -10.13 10.60
N ARG A 39 7.29 -9.23 10.82
CA ARG A 39 7.91 -9.01 12.13
C ARG A 39 7.47 -7.63 12.65
N GLU A 40 7.77 -7.36 13.92
CA GLU A 40 7.39 -6.11 14.58
C GLU A 40 7.80 -4.85 13.80
N GLN A 41 8.95 -4.90 13.13
CA GLN A 41 9.48 -3.77 12.35
C GLN A 41 9.34 -3.96 10.85
N SER A 42 8.47 -4.85 10.41
CA SER A 42 8.26 -5.06 8.98
C SER A 42 7.64 -3.82 8.33
N ASP A 43 8.10 -3.53 7.12
CA ASP A 43 7.51 -2.46 6.30
C ASP A 43 6.13 -2.87 5.83
N VAL A 44 5.31 -1.86 5.51
CA VAL A 44 4.03 -2.08 4.85
C VAL A 44 4.24 -1.92 3.34
N ASP A 45 3.88 -2.95 2.58
CA ASP A 45 3.99 -2.95 1.13
C ASP A 45 2.59 -2.83 0.51
N LEU A 46 2.37 -1.75 -0.23
CA LEU A 46 1.09 -1.49 -0.88
C LEU A 46 1.24 -1.49 -2.40
N LEU A 47 0.25 -2.07 -3.05
CA LEU A 47 0.11 -2.05 -4.51
C LEU A 47 -1.13 -1.23 -4.83
N VAL A 48 -0.97 -0.19 -5.63
CA VAL A 48 -2.08 0.72 -5.96
C VAL A 48 -2.13 0.96 -7.46
N ASP A 49 -3.31 1.29 -7.95
CA ASP A 49 -3.50 1.81 -9.31
C ASP A 49 -3.53 3.32 -9.22
N LEU A 50 -2.68 3.98 -9.99
CA LEU A 50 -2.63 5.44 -9.99
C LEU A 50 -3.51 5.99 -11.11
N ASP A 51 -4.36 6.96 -10.79
CA ASP A 51 -5.26 7.57 -11.77
C ASP A 51 -4.47 8.24 -12.89
N GLN A 52 -5.06 8.23 -14.08
CA GLN A 52 -4.49 8.91 -15.23
C GLN A 52 -4.33 10.40 -14.92
N GLY A 53 -3.20 10.96 -15.30
CA GLY A 53 -2.91 12.37 -15.04
C GLY A 53 -2.24 12.64 -13.70
N ARG A 54 -2.15 11.65 -12.85
CA ARG A 54 -1.39 11.76 -11.60
C ARG A 54 0.09 11.48 -11.85
N THR A 55 0.93 12.01 -10.97
CA THR A 55 2.38 11.94 -11.13
C THR A 55 3.03 11.25 -9.93
N LEU A 56 4.36 11.09 -10.01
CA LEU A 56 5.12 10.57 -8.88
C LEU A 56 5.03 11.48 -7.65
N PHE A 57 4.74 12.77 -7.83
CA PHE A 57 4.52 13.68 -6.69
C PHE A 57 3.26 13.30 -5.93
N ASP A 58 2.19 12.91 -6.63
CA ASP A 58 0.98 12.42 -5.97
C ASP A 58 1.27 11.14 -5.20
N LEU A 59 1.99 10.22 -5.82
CA LEU A 59 2.36 8.95 -5.18
C LEU A 59 3.22 9.20 -3.93
N ALA A 60 4.20 10.10 -4.02
CA ALA A 60 5.05 10.45 -2.88
C ALA A 60 4.23 11.06 -1.74
N GLY A 61 3.26 11.90 -2.06
CA GLY A 61 2.36 12.47 -1.05
C GLY A 61 1.53 11.39 -0.35
N PHE A 62 1.01 10.44 -1.11
CA PHE A 62 0.28 9.31 -0.56
C PHE A 62 1.16 8.50 0.41
N VAL A 63 2.39 8.16 -0.01
CA VAL A 63 3.34 7.43 0.83
C VAL A 63 3.59 8.18 2.14
N ALA A 64 3.89 9.48 2.05
CA ALA A 64 4.19 10.29 3.24
C ALA A 64 3.03 10.31 4.21
N ASP A 65 1.82 10.52 3.72
CA ASP A 65 0.64 10.60 4.58
C ASP A 65 0.27 9.24 5.19
N VAL A 66 0.43 8.15 4.44
CA VAL A 66 0.18 6.82 4.99
C VAL A 66 1.24 6.46 6.04
N GLN A 67 2.50 6.83 5.83
CA GLN A 67 3.55 6.63 6.82
C GLN A 67 3.25 7.39 8.12
N ASP A 68 2.79 8.64 7.99
CA ASP A 68 2.40 9.42 9.16
C ASP A 68 1.24 8.76 9.91
N LEU A 69 0.27 8.24 9.17
CA LEU A 69 -0.89 7.58 9.75
C LEU A 69 -0.51 6.30 10.49
N LEU A 70 0.36 5.49 9.90
CA LEU A 70 0.69 4.17 10.44
C LEU A 70 1.89 4.15 11.38
N GLY A 71 2.76 5.16 11.28
CA GLY A 71 3.96 5.23 12.11
C GLY A 71 5.04 4.22 11.73
N VAL A 72 4.98 3.66 10.51
CA VAL A 72 5.96 2.70 10.00
C VAL A 72 6.33 3.06 8.57
N HIS A 73 7.42 2.49 8.08
CA HIS A 73 7.84 2.68 6.70
C HIS A 73 6.84 2.01 5.75
N VAL A 74 6.47 2.70 4.69
CA VAL A 74 5.52 2.22 3.69
C VAL A 74 6.15 2.30 2.31
N ASP A 75 6.15 1.17 1.60
CA ASP A 75 6.55 1.09 0.20
C ASP A 75 5.29 0.99 -0.65
N VAL A 76 5.17 1.85 -1.65
CA VAL A 76 4.02 1.84 -2.56
C VAL A 76 4.51 1.64 -3.98
N VAL A 77 3.94 0.64 -4.65
CA VAL A 77 4.26 0.35 -6.05
C VAL A 77 2.98 0.30 -6.88
N THR A 78 3.14 0.50 -8.17
CA THR A 78 2.07 0.34 -9.15
C THR A 78 2.36 -0.90 -10.00
N PRO A 79 1.34 -1.52 -10.62
CA PRO A 79 1.59 -2.67 -11.49
C PRO A 79 2.58 -2.37 -12.61
N GLY A 80 2.54 -1.16 -13.16
CA GLY A 80 3.48 -0.76 -14.22
C GLY A 80 4.91 -0.60 -13.74
N GLY A 81 5.13 -0.41 -12.44
CA GLY A 81 6.47 -0.31 -11.85
C GLY A 81 7.09 -1.64 -11.49
N LEU A 82 6.31 -2.73 -11.56
CA LEU A 82 6.80 -4.07 -11.26
C LEU A 82 7.35 -4.71 -12.52
N ARG A 83 8.60 -5.19 -12.48
CA ARG A 83 9.23 -5.82 -13.65
C ARG A 83 9.39 -7.33 -13.50
N TYR A 84 10.06 -7.77 -12.45
CA TYR A 84 10.46 -9.17 -12.30
C TYR A 84 9.54 -9.96 -11.38
N LEU A 85 8.88 -9.30 -10.42
CA LEU A 85 8.05 -9.97 -9.42
C LEU A 85 6.56 -9.69 -9.62
N ARG A 86 6.19 -9.18 -10.80
CA ARG A 86 4.82 -8.75 -11.04
C ARG A 86 3.79 -9.85 -10.78
N GLU A 87 3.97 -11.03 -11.36
CA GLU A 87 3.02 -12.12 -11.18
C GLU A 87 2.92 -12.55 -9.74
N ARG A 88 4.07 -12.65 -9.06
CA ARG A 88 4.09 -13.02 -7.65
C ARG A 88 3.36 -12.00 -6.80
N VAL A 89 3.64 -10.72 -7.01
CA VAL A 89 3.00 -9.65 -6.24
C VAL A 89 1.50 -9.61 -6.51
N LEU A 90 1.08 -9.70 -7.76
CA LEU A 90 -0.34 -9.70 -8.11
C LEU A 90 -1.09 -10.89 -7.54
N THR A 91 -0.46 -12.07 -7.51
CA THR A 91 -1.06 -13.27 -6.93
C THR A 91 -1.15 -13.18 -5.41
N GLU A 92 -0.14 -12.61 -4.76
CA GLU A 92 -0.04 -12.50 -3.31
C GLU A 92 -0.88 -11.36 -2.74
N ALA A 93 -1.13 -10.32 -3.52
CA ALA A 93 -1.78 -9.10 -3.04
C ALA A 93 -3.20 -9.36 -2.56
N VAL A 94 -3.53 -8.76 -1.41
CA VAL A 94 -4.82 -8.87 -0.75
C VAL A 94 -5.46 -7.50 -0.70
N ALA A 95 -6.75 -7.42 -1.06
CA ALA A 95 -7.46 -6.15 -1.03
C ALA A 95 -7.49 -5.56 0.37
N LEU A 96 -7.31 -4.25 0.44
CA LEU A 96 -7.44 -3.52 1.67
C LEU A 96 -8.93 -3.50 2.09
#